data_8a261fd69c24e20e0288b07bef146563
#
_entry.id   8a261fd69c24e20e0288b07bef146563
#
_cell.length_a   1.000
_cell.length_b   1.000
_cell.length_c   1.000
_cell.angle_alpha   90.00
_cell.angle_beta   90.00
_cell.angle_gamma   90.00
#
_symmetry.space_group_name_H-M   'P 1'
#
loop_
_entity.id
_entity.type
_entity.pdbx_description
1 polymer ?
#
loop_
_entity_poly.entity_id
_entity_poly.type
_entity_poly.pdbx_seq_one_letter_code
_entity_poly.pdbx_strand_id
1 'polypeptide(L)'
;VLPPDRYTILPNTAGCYTADDAVRTCRLARELLDGHTLVKLEVLGDQKTLYPDVVATLAAAETLVRDGFEVMVYTSDDPILCKRLEEIGCVAVMPLAAPIGSGLGIQNRYNLMEIIENAKVPIIVDAGVGTASDAAIAMELGCDGVLMNTAIAGARDPILMAHAMKLAVEAGRAAFRAGRIPRKRFASASS
;
A
#
# COMPACT_ATOMS: atom_id res chain seq x y z
N VAL A 1 -21.43 -2.34 -12.21
CA VAL A 1 -20.38 -2.83 -13.10
C VAL A 1 -19.48 -1.68 -13.43
N LEU A 2 -18.16 -1.84 -13.23
CA LEU A 2 -17.15 -0.82 -13.53
C LEU A 2 -16.70 -1.00 -15.00
N PRO A 3 -16.93 -0.03 -15.87
CA PRO A 3 -16.53 -0.16 -17.26
C PRO A 3 -14.99 -0.06 -17.39
N PRO A 4 -14.33 -0.97 -18.14
CA PRO A 4 -12.88 -1.07 -18.21
C PRO A 4 -12.22 0.10 -18.94
N ASP A 5 -12.95 0.84 -19.73
CA ASP A 5 -12.50 2.07 -20.41
C ASP A 5 -12.37 3.27 -19.45
N ARG A 6 -12.96 3.19 -18.26
CA ARG A 6 -12.94 4.26 -17.23
C ARG A 6 -12.19 3.90 -15.97
N TYR A 7 -11.98 2.61 -15.71
CA TYR A 7 -11.39 2.11 -14.46
C TYR A 7 -10.38 1.00 -14.75
N THR A 8 -9.25 1.07 -14.10
CA THR A 8 -8.30 -0.05 -14.05
C THR A 8 -8.76 -1.03 -12.99
N ILE A 9 -9.00 -2.26 -13.38
CA ILE A 9 -9.34 -3.34 -12.43
C ILE A 9 -8.05 -3.84 -11.79
N LEU A 10 -8.05 -3.97 -10.46
CA LEU A 10 -6.94 -4.50 -9.68
C LEU A 10 -7.43 -5.74 -8.91
N PRO A 11 -7.35 -6.95 -9.49
CA PRO A 11 -7.63 -8.18 -8.77
C PRO A 11 -6.74 -8.31 -7.54
N ASN A 12 -7.30 -8.79 -6.43
CA ASN A 12 -6.61 -8.92 -5.15
C ASN A 12 -6.73 -10.35 -4.62
N THR A 13 -5.66 -10.86 -4.03
CA THR A 13 -5.63 -12.18 -3.38
C THR A 13 -5.96 -12.10 -1.89
N ALA A 14 -6.73 -11.11 -1.47
CA ALA A 14 -7.21 -10.97 -0.09
C ALA A 14 -7.85 -12.26 0.42
N GLY A 15 -7.46 -12.68 1.63
CA GLY A 15 -7.96 -13.92 2.24
C GLY A 15 -7.20 -15.17 1.82
N CYS A 16 -6.14 -15.09 1.03
CA CYS A 16 -5.22 -16.19 0.77
C CYS A 16 -4.21 -16.33 1.91
N TYR A 17 -4.00 -17.56 2.38
CA TYR A 17 -3.08 -17.90 3.47
C TYR A 17 -1.91 -18.77 3.00
N THR A 18 -1.84 -19.08 1.70
CA THR A 18 -0.73 -19.82 1.09
C THR A 18 -0.30 -19.15 -0.21
N ALA A 19 0.98 -19.33 -0.56
CA ALA A 19 1.49 -18.86 -1.85
C ALA A 19 0.73 -19.49 -3.03
N ASP A 20 0.42 -20.79 -2.94
CA ASP A 20 -0.26 -21.54 -4.01
C ASP A 20 -1.68 -21.02 -4.24
N ASP A 21 -2.43 -20.69 -3.18
CA ASP A 21 -3.77 -20.12 -3.30
C ASP A 21 -3.74 -18.72 -3.94
N ALA A 22 -2.78 -17.89 -3.54
CA ALA A 22 -2.61 -16.57 -4.13
C ALA A 22 -2.27 -16.65 -5.61
N VAL A 23 -1.31 -17.50 -6.00
CA VAL A 23 -0.93 -17.72 -7.40
C VAL A 23 -2.11 -18.25 -8.21
N ARG A 24 -2.84 -19.24 -7.70
CA ARG A 24 -4.03 -19.79 -8.36
C ARG A 24 -5.10 -18.70 -8.57
N THR A 25 -5.35 -17.87 -7.56
CA THR A 25 -6.33 -16.76 -7.63
C THR A 25 -5.94 -15.76 -8.71
N CYS A 26 -4.66 -15.36 -8.79
CA CYS A 26 -4.18 -14.46 -9.85
C CYS A 26 -4.34 -15.05 -11.25
N ARG A 27 -4.01 -16.34 -11.41
CA ARG A 27 -4.19 -17.05 -12.71
C ARG A 27 -5.64 -17.10 -13.13
N LEU A 28 -6.57 -17.40 -12.21
CA LEU A 28 -8.02 -17.34 -12.48
C LEU A 28 -8.48 -15.93 -12.84
N ALA A 29 -8.01 -14.90 -12.15
CA ALA A 29 -8.34 -13.52 -12.46
C ALA A 29 -7.88 -13.14 -13.88
N ARG A 30 -6.68 -13.56 -14.30
CA ARG A 30 -6.18 -13.35 -15.67
C ARG A 30 -7.06 -13.98 -16.73
N GLU A 31 -7.53 -15.21 -16.49
CA GLU A 31 -8.44 -15.90 -17.41
C GLU A 31 -9.80 -15.18 -17.51
N LEU A 32 -10.35 -14.76 -16.35
CA LEU A 32 -11.66 -14.09 -16.29
C LEU A 32 -11.64 -12.65 -16.83
N LEU A 33 -10.49 -12.04 -16.94
CA LEU A 33 -10.29 -10.65 -17.39
C LEU A 33 -9.46 -10.58 -18.69
N ASP A 34 -9.62 -11.55 -19.57
CA ASP A 34 -9.07 -11.57 -20.92
C ASP A 34 -7.55 -11.28 -21.00
N GLY A 35 -6.78 -11.90 -20.11
CA GLY A 35 -5.31 -11.76 -20.10
C GLY A 35 -4.77 -10.62 -19.25
N HIS A 36 -5.60 -10.01 -18.39
CA HIS A 36 -5.17 -8.93 -17.49
C HIS A 36 -4.03 -9.37 -16.57
N THR A 37 -2.96 -8.57 -16.50
CA THR A 37 -1.72 -8.94 -15.79
C THR A 37 -1.51 -8.20 -14.49
N LEU A 38 -2.11 -7.03 -14.30
CA LEU A 38 -1.95 -6.24 -13.07
C LEU A 38 -2.74 -6.88 -11.93
N VAL A 39 -2.05 -7.21 -10.82
CA VAL A 39 -2.65 -7.86 -9.65
C VAL A 39 -2.12 -7.27 -8.35
N LYS A 40 -2.93 -7.27 -7.30
CA LYS A 40 -2.48 -7.04 -5.93
C LYS A 40 -2.27 -8.38 -5.24
N LEU A 41 -1.03 -8.66 -4.88
CA LEU A 41 -0.66 -9.84 -4.12
C LEU A 41 -0.75 -9.59 -2.62
N GLU A 42 -1.45 -10.46 -1.93
CA GLU A 42 -1.58 -10.50 -0.49
C GLU A 42 -1.57 -11.97 -0.04
N VAL A 43 -0.64 -12.34 0.85
CA VAL A 43 -0.60 -13.65 1.50
C VAL A 43 -0.56 -13.42 3.01
N LEU A 44 -1.59 -13.86 3.72
CA LEU A 44 -1.75 -13.62 5.16
C LEU A 44 -1.12 -14.75 5.97
N GLY A 45 -0.41 -14.38 7.04
CA GLY A 45 0.22 -15.34 7.94
C GLY A 45 -0.61 -15.69 9.17
N ASP A 46 -1.53 -14.80 9.57
CA ASP A 46 -2.34 -14.98 10.77
C ASP A 46 -3.76 -14.43 10.59
N GLN A 47 -4.77 -15.20 10.94
CA GLN A 47 -6.18 -14.85 10.78
C GLN A 47 -6.66 -13.73 11.70
N LYS A 48 -6.02 -13.54 12.84
CA LYS A 48 -6.44 -12.54 13.82
C LYS A 48 -5.82 -11.18 13.55
N THR A 49 -4.55 -11.14 13.20
CA THR A 49 -3.79 -9.90 13.01
C THR A 49 -3.73 -9.46 11.56
N LEU A 50 -3.94 -10.39 10.63
CA LEU A 50 -3.82 -10.20 9.18
C LEU A 50 -2.44 -9.66 8.76
N TYR A 51 -1.40 -9.95 9.55
CA TYR A 51 -0.03 -9.69 9.10
C TYR A 51 0.33 -10.58 7.91
N PRO A 52 1.13 -10.07 6.98
CA PRO A 52 1.57 -10.86 5.83
C PRO A 52 2.52 -11.97 6.25
N ASP A 53 2.37 -13.15 5.63
CA ASP A 53 3.40 -14.19 5.64
C ASP A 53 4.50 -13.79 4.66
N VAL A 54 5.61 -13.29 5.20
CA VAL A 54 6.69 -12.74 4.36
C VAL A 54 7.38 -13.80 3.49
N VAL A 55 7.48 -15.04 3.96
CA VAL A 55 8.10 -16.14 3.21
C VAL A 55 7.21 -16.56 2.05
N ALA A 56 5.93 -16.80 2.34
CA ALA A 56 4.94 -17.15 1.33
C ALA A 56 4.72 -16.00 0.32
N THR A 57 4.77 -14.73 0.76
CA THR A 57 4.67 -13.56 -0.11
C THR A 57 5.82 -13.50 -1.11
N LEU A 58 7.08 -13.71 -0.67
CA LEU A 58 8.24 -13.78 -1.57
C LEU A 58 8.10 -14.89 -2.61
N ALA A 59 7.73 -16.11 -2.19
CA ALA A 59 7.56 -17.25 -3.08
C ALA A 59 6.44 -17.02 -4.13
N ALA A 60 5.32 -16.44 -3.70
CA ALA A 60 4.21 -16.09 -4.60
C ALA A 60 4.63 -14.98 -5.59
N ALA A 61 5.32 -13.93 -5.12
CA ALA A 61 5.80 -12.85 -5.95
C ALA A 61 6.75 -13.34 -7.05
N GLU A 62 7.76 -14.16 -6.70
CA GLU A 62 8.68 -14.77 -7.67
C GLU A 62 7.95 -15.59 -8.74
N THR A 63 6.94 -16.35 -8.34
CA THR A 63 6.16 -17.17 -9.25
C THR A 63 5.32 -16.31 -10.19
N LEU A 64 4.62 -15.32 -9.65
CA LEU A 64 3.75 -14.44 -10.44
C LEU A 64 4.53 -13.58 -11.43
N VAL A 65 5.66 -13.00 -11.00
CA VAL A 65 6.52 -12.20 -11.89
C VAL A 65 7.07 -13.06 -13.02
N ARG A 66 7.53 -14.28 -12.72
CA ARG A 66 7.96 -15.26 -13.75
C ARG A 66 6.84 -15.64 -14.72
N ASP A 67 5.60 -15.69 -14.23
CA ASP A 67 4.41 -15.96 -15.05
C ASP A 67 3.94 -14.73 -15.87
N GLY A 68 4.66 -13.61 -15.78
CA GLY A 68 4.39 -12.38 -16.53
C GLY A 68 3.31 -11.49 -15.93
N PHE A 69 3.05 -11.60 -14.62
CA PHE A 69 2.17 -10.64 -13.93
C PHE A 69 2.91 -9.37 -13.53
N GLU A 70 2.17 -8.26 -13.55
CA GLU A 70 2.56 -6.98 -12.95
C GLU A 70 2.06 -6.95 -11.51
N VAL A 71 2.96 -7.25 -10.56
CA VAL A 71 2.61 -7.50 -9.16
C VAL A 71 2.76 -6.23 -8.33
N MET A 72 1.65 -5.74 -7.78
CA MET A 72 1.64 -4.80 -6.65
C MET A 72 1.54 -5.65 -5.37
N VAL A 73 2.51 -5.55 -4.46
CA VAL A 73 2.62 -6.51 -3.35
C VAL A 73 2.40 -5.86 -1.98
N TYR A 74 1.39 -6.33 -1.25
CA TYR A 74 1.18 -6.01 0.17
C TYR A 74 2.21 -6.73 1.03
N THR A 75 2.83 -6.00 1.96
CA THR A 75 3.88 -6.55 2.84
C THR A 75 3.98 -5.79 4.17
N SER A 76 4.85 -6.27 5.05
CA SER A 76 5.22 -5.53 6.26
C SER A 76 6.04 -4.28 5.92
N ASP A 77 6.24 -3.41 6.92
CA ASP A 77 7.08 -2.22 6.84
C ASP A 77 8.58 -2.50 7.06
N ASP A 78 9.05 -3.70 6.72
CA ASP A 78 10.45 -4.08 6.76
C ASP A 78 11.17 -3.57 5.50
N PRO A 79 12.16 -2.64 5.61
CA PRO A 79 12.86 -2.08 4.45
C PRO A 79 13.63 -3.12 3.64
N ILE A 80 14.17 -4.15 4.29
CA ILE A 80 14.93 -5.20 3.59
C ILE A 80 13.99 -6.07 2.76
N LEU A 81 12.82 -6.41 3.31
CA LEU A 81 11.81 -7.18 2.60
C LEU A 81 11.25 -6.39 1.42
N CYS A 82 10.92 -5.10 1.60
CA CYS A 82 10.46 -4.23 0.53
C CYS A 82 11.45 -4.18 -0.64
N LYS A 83 12.75 -4.03 -0.34
CA LYS A 83 13.80 -4.06 -1.34
C LYS A 83 13.87 -5.41 -2.08
N ARG A 84 13.76 -6.54 -1.38
CA ARG A 84 13.74 -7.86 -2.02
C ARG A 84 12.55 -8.04 -2.97
N LEU A 85 11.38 -7.55 -2.61
CA LEU A 85 10.19 -7.59 -3.46
C LEU A 85 10.36 -6.74 -4.73
N GLU A 86 11.01 -5.58 -4.63
CA GLU A 86 11.42 -4.79 -5.77
C GLU A 86 12.42 -5.54 -6.66
N GLU A 87 13.46 -6.16 -6.06
CA GLU A 87 14.47 -6.93 -6.78
C GLU A 87 13.90 -8.17 -7.50
N ILE A 88 12.85 -8.78 -6.98
CA ILE A 88 12.07 -9.85 -7.64
C ILE A 88 11.39 -9.33 -8.92
N GLY A 89 11.07 -8.04 -8.99
CA GLY A 89 10.42 -7.42 -10.13
C GLY A 89 8.96 -7.03 -9.88
N CYS A 90 8.54 -6.88 -8.62
CA CYS A 90 7.24 -6.28 -8.32
C CYS A 90 7.17 -4.84 -8.85
N VAL A 91 6.06 -4.47 -9.48
CA VAL A 91 5.87 -3.14 -10.10
C VAL A 91 5.50 -2.05 -9.09
N ALA A 92 5.06 -2.42 -7.90
CA ALA A 92 4.86 -1.55 -6.75
C ALA A 92 4.97 -2.34 -5.46
N VAL A 93 5.47 -1.70 -4.39
CA VAL A 93 5.51 -2.29 -3.04
C VAL A 93 4.57 -1.52 -2.13
N MET A 94 3.79 -2.27 -1.34
CA MET A 94 2.70 -1.75 -0.54
C MET A 94 2.91 -2.08 0.94
N PRO A 95 3.81 -1.35 1.65
CA PRO A 95 4.04 -1.57 3.07
C PRO A 95 2.83 -1.15 3.90
N LEU A 96 2.52 -1.92 4.94
CA LEU A 96 1.47 -1.58 5.90
C LEU A 96 1.85 -0.36 6.75
N ALA A 97 0.88 0.48 7.08
CA ALA A 97 0.99 1.48 8.14
C ALA A 97 0.75 0.88 9.53
N ALA A 98 -0.23 -0.04 9.61
CA ALA A 98 -0.64 -0.83 10.75
C ALA A 98 -1.47 -2.03 10.27
N PRO A 99 -1.86 -2.98 11.12
CA PRO A 99 -2.67 -4.13 10.73
C PRO A 99 -3.94 -3.73 9.97
N ILE A 100 -4.34 -4.56 9.00
CA ILE A 100 -5.52 -4.35 8.17
C ILE A 100 -6.76 -4.07 9.05
N GLY A 101 -7.47 -2.99 8.75
CA GLY A 101 -8.70 -2.62 9.45
C GLY A 101 -8.52 -2.07 10.86
N SER A 102 -7.28 -1.92 11.35
CA SER A 102 -7.00 -1.46 12.72
C SER A 102 -7.24 0.04 12.93
N GLY A 103 -7.09 0.86 11.90
CA GLY A 103 -7.22 2.31 12.00
C GLY A 103 -6.19 2.98 12.91
N LEU A 104 -5.08 2.31 13.21
CA LEU A 104 -4.04 2.79 14.13
C LEU A 104 -3.13 3.85 13.52
N GLY A 105 -3.22 4.08 12.21
CA GLY A 105 -2.36 5.03 11.49
C GLY A 105 -0.93 4.54 11.34
N ILE A 106 -0.04 5.45 10.96
CA ILE A 106 1.36 5.13 10.70
C ILE A 106 2.12 4.89 12.00
N GLN A 107 2.48 3.65 12.26
CA GLN A 107 3.16 3.23 13.49
C GLN A 107 4.68 3.44 13.40
N ASN A 108 5.29 3.17 12.25
CA ASN A 108 6.74 3.26 12.09
C ASN A 108 7.11 4.18 10.92
N ARG A 109 7.19 5.47 11.20
CA ARG A 109 7.57 6.47 10.21
C ARG A 109 9.01 6.29 9.71
N TYR A 110 9.90 5.81 10.56
CA TYR A 110 11.30 5.63 10.19
C TYR A 110 11.46 4.58 9.09
N ASN A 111 10.85 3.41 9.27
CA ASN A 111 10.90 2.35 8.26
C ASN A 111 10.29 2.80 6.93
N LEU A 112 9.15 3.50 6.98
CA LEU A 112 8.54 4.03 5.75
C LEU A 112 9.45 5.04 5.03
N MET A 113 10.14 5.92 5.75
CA MET A 113 11.11 6.84 5.16
C MET A 113 12.26 6.07 4.50
N GLU A 114 12.84 5.08 5.18
CA GLU A 114 13.90 4.22 4.62
C GLU A 114 13.44 3.49 3.35
N ILE A 115 12.20 2.98 3.34
CA ILE A 115 11.62 2.32 2.17
C ILE A 115 11.48 3.33 1.02
N ILE A 116 10.86 4.48 1.26
CA ILE A 116 10.58 5.49 0.24
C ILE A 116 11.87 6.07 -0.37
N GLU A 117 12.86 6.40 0.47
CA GLU A 117 14.12 7.00 0.03
C GLU A 117 14.96 6.05 -0.84
N ASN A 118 14.83 4.74 -0.65
CA ASN A 118 15.63 3.73 -1.36
C ASN A 118 14.89 3.02 -2.49
N ALA A 119 13.57 3.19 -2.61
CA ALA A 119 12.74 2.52 -3.60
C ALA A 119 12.97 3.07 -5.03
N LYS A 120 12.90 2.16 -6.01
CA LYS A 120 12.93 2.47 -7.45
C LYS A 120 11.57 2.20 -8.12
N VAL A 121 10.63 1.64 -7.37
CA VAL A 121 9.25 1.42 -7.78
C VAL A 121 8.31 2.22 -6.89
N PRO A 122 7.07 2.49 -7.32
CA PRO A 122 6.09 3.18 -6.49
C PRO A 122 5.87 2.51 -5.14
N ILE A 123 5.84 3.32 -4.08
CA ILE A 123 5.50 2.92 -2.72
C ILE A 123 4.11 3.42 -2.38
N ILE A 124 3.21 2.49 -2.12
CA ILE A 124 1.81 2.78 -1.77
C ILE A 124 1.57 2.29 -0.34
N VAL A 125 1.38 3.21 0.59
CA VAL A 125 1.06 2.81 1.97
C VAL A 125 -0.31 2.14 1.99
N ASP A 126 -0.34 0.90 2.49
CA ASP A 126 -1.54 0.07 2.55
C ASP A 126 -1.85 -0.30 4.01
N ALA A 127 -3.10 -0.56 4.30
CA ALA A 127 -3.60 -1.02 5.60
C ALA A 127 -3.36 -0.07 6.79
N GLY A 128 -4.24 -0.14 7.77
CA GLY A 128 -4.10 0.57 9.05
C GLY A 128 -4.36 2.07 9.04
N VAL A 129 -4.54 2.71 7.89
CA VAL A 129 -4.97 4.10 7.80
C VAL A 129 -6.37 4.23 8.38
N GLY A 130 -6.55 5.12 9.35
CA GLY A 130 -7.81 5.26 10.09
C GLY A 130 -8.55 6.58 9.83
N THR A 131 -7.83 7.65 9.46
CA THR A 131 -8.41 8.96 9.23
C THR A 131 -7.57 9.81 8.28
N ALA A 132 -8.07 10.97 7.91
CA ALA A 132 -7.46 11.91 6.96
C ALA A 132 -6.02 12.31 7.35
N SER A 133 -5.72 12.51 8.64
CA SER A 133 -4.37 12.85 9.08
C SER A 133 -3.35 11.74 8.79
N ASP A 134 -3.74 10.47 8.86
CA ASP A 134 -2.84 9.36 8.55
C ASP A 134 -2.48 9.35 7.07
N ALA A 135 -3.46 9.59 6.20
CA ALA A 135 -3.25 9.71 4.76
C ALA A 135 -2.34 10.90 4.42
N ALA A 136 -2.57 12.07 5.06
CA ALA A 136 -1.72 13.24 4.88
C ALA A 136 -0.27 12.95 5.30
N ILE A 137 -0.08 12.30 6.45
CA ILE A 137 1.26 11.92 6.94
C ILE A 137 1.97 10.98 5.98
N ALA A 138 1.29 9.96 5.45
CA ALA A 138 1.86 9.05 4.45
C ALA A 138 2.36 9.81 3.24
N MET A 139 1.55 10.71 2.71
CA MET A 139 1.91 11.53 1.54
C MET A 139 3.01 12.55 1.84
N GLU A 140 3.06 13.13 3.06
CA GLU A 140 4.14 14.01 3.52
C GLU A 140 5.48 13.28 3.67
N LEU A 141 5.49 11.98 3.96
CA LEU A 141 6.69 11.15 3.95
C LEU A 141 7.23 10.91 2.54
N GLY A 142 6.42 11.11 1.51
CA GLY A 142 6.82 11.01 0.10
C GLY A 142 6.37 9.76 -0.63
N CYS A 143 5.48 8.95 -0.04
CA CYS A 143 4.93 7.80 -0.76
C CYS A 143 4.14 8.24 -2.00
N ASP A 144 3.98 7.34 -2.97
CA ASP A 144 3.30 7.62 -4.24
C ASP A 144 1.79 7.55 -4.14
N GLY A 145 1.28 6.83 -3.16
CA GLY A 145 -0.16 6.71 -2.91
C GLY A 145 -0.49 6.10 -1.57
N VAL A 146 -1.79 6.08 -1.26
CA VAL A 146 -2.35 5.42 -0.08
C VAL A 146 -3.53 4.57 -0.54
N LEU A 147 -3.52 3.30 -0.20
CA LEU A 147 -4.68 2.42 -0.39
C LEU A 147 -5.47 2.36 0.92
N MET A 148 -6.75 2.64 0.85
CA MET A 148 -7.63 2.69 2.02
C MET A 148 -9.02 2.18 1.67
N ASN A 149 -9.64 1.43 2.58
CA ASN A 149 -11.00 0.92 2.45
C ASN A 149 -11.76 1.09 3.76
N THR A 150 -11.40 0.36 4.81
CA THR A 150 -12.13 0.27 6.07
C THR A 150 -12.29 1.64 6.76
N ALA A 151 -11.29 2.51 6.67
CA ALA A 151 -11.36 3.85 7.23
C ALA A 151 -12.50 4.69 6.62
N ILE A 152 -12.81 4.47 5.34
CA ILE A 152 -13.91 5.13 4.65
C ILE A 152 -15.22 4.38 4.92
N ALA A 153 -15.26 3.09 4.64
CA ALA A 153 -16.48 2.28 4.73
C ALA A 153 -17.03 2.18 6.17
N GLY A 154 -16.15 2.15 7.18
CA GLY A 154 -16.51 2.09 8.59
C GLY A 154 -16.74 3.44 9.27
N ALA A 155 -16.57 4.57 8.57
CA ALA A 155 -16.86 5.89 9.12
C ALA A 155 -18.35 6.10 9.35
N ARG A 156 -18.73 6.99 10.28
CA ARG A 156 -20.14 7.36 10.50
C ARG A 156 -20.76 8.00 9.27
N ASP A 157 -19.98 8.75 8.51
CA ASP A 157 -20.35 9.33 7.22
C ASP A 157 -19.25 8.94 6.21
N PRO A 158 -19.42 7.83 5.47
CA PRO A 158 -18.43 7.36 4.50
C PRO A 158 -18.17 8.33 3.35
N ILE A 159 -19.19 9.06 2.91
CA ILE A 159 -19.06 10.02 1.80
C ILE A 159 -18.21 11.20 2.24
N LEU A 160 -18.48 11.75 3.40
CA LEU A 160 -17.69 12.85 3.97
C LEU A 160 -16.25 12.39 4.26
N MET A 161 -16.06 11.17 4.77
CA MET A 161 -14.73 10.62 5.01
C MET A 161 -13.95 10.41 3.70
N ALA A 162 -14.58 9.92 2.64
CA ALA A 162 -13.94 9.78 1.33
C ALA A 162 -13.46 11.15 0.80
N HIS A 163 -14.29 12.19 0.98
CA HIS A 163 -13.90 13.56 0.61
C HIS A 163 -12.73 14.06 1.46
N ALA A 164 -12.76 13.86 2.77
CA ALA A 164 -11.66 14.22 3.68
C ALA A 164 -10.36 13.51 3.32
N MET A 165 -10.41 12.21 3.00
CA MET A 165 -9.26 11.42 2.58
C MET A 165 -8.65 11.95 1.27
N LYS A 166 -9.49 12.28 0.29
CA LYS A 166 -9.03 12.90 -0.97
C LYS A 166 -8.25 14.17 -0.69
N LEU A 167 -8.83 15.11 0.09
CA LEU A 167 -8.17 16.35 0.44
C LEU A 167 -6.86 16.14 1.21
N ALA A 168 -6.81 15.15 2.09
CA ALA A 168 -5.62 14.81 2.87
C ALA A 168 -4.48 14.29 1.98
N VAL A 169 -4.78 13.43 1.01
CA VAL A 169 -3.80 12.94 0.02
C VAL A 169 -3.25 14.10 -0.80
N GLU A 170 -4.12 14.96 -1.31
CA GLU A 170 -3.74 16.15 -2.09
C GLU A 170 -2.88 17.13 -1.27
N ALA A 171 -3.29 17.42 -0.03
CA ALA A 171 -2.57 18.31 0.87
C ALA A 171 -1.19 17.74 1.27
N GLY A 172 -1.12 16.47 1.65
CA GLY A 172 0.13 15.80 2.00
C GLY A 172 1.11 15.76 0.84
N ARG A 173 0.64 15.46 -0.39
CA ARG A 173 1.49 15.52 -1.59
C ARG A 173 1.99 16.92 -1.89
N ALA A 174 1.14 17.95 -1.75
CA ALA A 174 1.53 19.34 -1.93
C ALA A 174 2.58 19.76 -0.89
N ALA A 175 2.40 19.39 0.38
CA ALA A 175 3.35 19.67 1.46
C ALA A 175 4.70 18.99 1.22
N PHE A 176 4.72 17.72 0.80
CA PHE A 176 5.95 17.02 0.42
C PHE A 176 6.70 17.75 -0.69
N ARG A 177 6.01 18.15 -1.76
CA ARG A 177 6.60 18.87 -2.91
C ARG A 177 7.09 20.27 -2.55
N ALA A 178 6.40 20.96 -1.64
CA ALA A 178 6.79 22.28 -1.16
C ALA A 178 8.05 22.24 -0.28
N GLY A 179 8.31 21.11 0.34
CA GLY A 179 9.41 20.92 1.27
C GLY A 179 9.11 21.49 2.66
N ARG A 180 9.45 20.70 3.66
CA ARG A 180 9.25 21.08 5.06
C ARG A 180 10.34 22.05 5.53
N ILE A 181 9.95 23.06 6.33
CA ILE A 181 10.92 23.89 7.08
C ILE A 181 11.80 22.99 7.99
N PRO A 182 13.13 23.22 8.06
CA PRO A 182 14.00 22.46 8.94
C PRO A 182 13.57 22.52 10.41
N ARG A 183 13.59 21.39 11.08
CA ARG A 183 13.32 21.32 12.52
C ARG A 183 14.46 22.00 13.27
N LYS A 184 14.15 22.90 14.19
CA LYS A 184 15.10 23.58 15.06
C LYS A 184 14.83 23.23 16.51
N ARG A 185 15.90 23.10 17.31
CA ARG A 185 15.78 22.88 18.75
C ARG A 185 15.25 24.12 19.48
N PHE A 186 15.61 25.30 19.01
CA PHE A 186 15.27 26.58 19.64
C PHE A 186 14.35 27.39 18.71
N ALA A 187 13.55 28.25 19.34
CA ALA A 187 12.71 29.19 18.62
C ALA A 187 13.55 30.11 17.72
N SER A 188 12.95 30.48 16.59
CA SER A 188 13.49 31.51 15.68
C SER A 188 12.36 32.47 15.39
N ALA A 189 12.57 33.76 15.62
CA ALA A 189 11.57 34.76 15.32
C ALA A 189 11.18 34.70 13.83
N SER A 190 9.88 34.79 13.54
CA SER A 190 9.41 35.05 12.19
C SER A 190 9.66 36.50 11.86
N SER A 191 10.43 36.76 10.82
CA SER A 191 10.65 38.09 10.27
C SER A 191 9.44 38.56 9.48
#